data_67c48293ad370baab3fdc66bef43d5e5
#
_entry.id   67c48293ad370baab3fdc66bef43d5e5
#
_cell.length_a   1.000
_cell.length_b   1.000
_cell.length_c   1.000
_cell.angle_alpha   90.00
_cell.angle_beta   90.00
_cell.angle_gamma   90.00
#
_symmetry.space_group_name_H-M   'P 1'
#
loop_
_entity.id
_entity.type
_entity.pdbx_description
1 polymer ?
#
loop_
_entity_poly.entity_id
_entity_poly.type
_entity_poly.pdbx_seq_one_letter_code
_entity_poly.pdbx_strand_id
1 'polypeptide(L)'
;AAIAIAILVALNIVWTGWQLMQRSASGLMDVSVPDEKLAEIEALLAQYRTQGLDFHALRTRQSGSRTFVTLHVLVPGDWTVKQGHDWAERIELDIGNLLFHSHVTTHLEPLEDPLSMADQALDRPLAQ
;
A
#
# COMPACT_ATOMS: atom_id res chain seq x y z
N ALA A 1 -37.00 2.88 35.37
CA ALA A 1 -36.96 3.51 34.04
C ALA A 1 -35.74 4.45 33.89
N ALA A 2 -35.59 5.46 34.77
CA ALA A 2 -34.46 6.41 34.66
C ALA A 2 -33.06 5.74 34.82
N ILE A 3 -32.94 4.78 35.73
CA ILE A 3 -31.67 4.02 35.93
C ILE A 3 -31.34 3.18 34.69
N ALA A 4 -32.33 2.53 34.08
CA ALA A 4 -32.11 1.75 32.87
C ALA A 4 -31.65 2.63 31.71
N ILE A 5 -32.26 3.79 31.53
CA ILE A 5 -31.86 4.77 30.51
C ILE A 5 -30.42 5.26 30.78
N ALA A 6 -30.08 5.58 32.03
CA ALA A 6 -28.74 6.03 32.39
C ALA A 6 -27.68 4.97 32.10
N ILE A 7 -27.98 3.69 32.37
CA ILE A 7 -27.07 2.57 32.05
C ILE A 7 -26.88 2.43 30.53
N LEU A 8 -27.96 2.49 29.74
CA LEU A 8 -27.87 2.41 28.28
C LEU A 8 -27.05 3.55 27.68
N VAL A 9 -27.25 4.77 28.19
CA VAL A 9 -26.45 5.93 27.76
C VAL A 9 -24.98 5.74 28.13
N ALA A 10 -24.68 5.28 29.33
CA ALA A 10 -23.31 5.02 29.77
C ALA A 10 -22.62 3.96 28.88
N LEU A 11 -23.32 2.86 28.59
CA LEU A 11 -22.81 1.81 27.70
C LEU A 11 -22.53 2.34 26.30
N ASN A 12 -23.44 3.17 25.78
CA ASN A 12 -23.25 3.79 24.46
C ASN A 12 -22.04 4.73 24.43
N ILE A 13 -21.83 5.51 25.49
CA ILE A 13 -20.66 6.40 25.59
C ILE A 13 -19.37 5.58 25.63
N VAL A 14 -19.32 4.54 26.44
CA VAL A 14 -18.14 3.64 26.52
C VAL A 14 -17.87 2.99 25.15
N TRP A 15 -18.89 2.48 24.51
CA TRP A 15 -18.77 1.86 23.19
C TRP A 15 -18.24 2.84 22.12
N THR A 16 -18.83 4.03 22.06
CA THR A 16 -18.43 5.07 21.12
C THR A 16 -16.99 5.55 21.40
N GLY A 17 -16.65 5.72 22.68
CA GLY A 17 -15.29 6.08 23.08
C GLY A 17 -14.27 5.02 22.70
N TRP A 18 -14.61 3.75 22.88
CA TRP A 18 -13.77 2.63 22.45
C TRP A 18 -13.55 2.63 20.93
N GLN A 19 -14.62 2.77 20.14
CA GLN A 19 -14.51 2.86 18.67
C GLN A 19 -13.61 4.03 18.24
N LEU A 20 -13.78 5.19 18.86
CA LEU A 20 -12.99 6.37 18.56
C LEU A 20 -11.52 6.15 18.89
N MET A 21 -11.24 5.53 20.03
CA MET A 21 -9.88 5.21 20.45
C MET A 21 -9.21 4.20 19.49
N GLN A 22 -9.93 3.17 19.08
CA GLN A 22 -9.40 2.21 18.09
C GLN A 22 -9.09 2.88 16.75
N ARG A 23 -9.97 3.74 16.24
CA ARG A 23 -9.73 4.49 15.00
C ARG A 23 -8.51 5.40 15.12
N SER A 24 -8.38 6.08 16.26
CA SER A 24 -7.23 6.96 16.51
C SER A 24 -5.92 6.18 16.58
N ALA A 25 -5.92 5.07 17.31
CA ALA A 25 -4.75 4.18 17.41
C ALA A 25 -4.36 3.62 16.02
N SER A 26 -5.32 3.13 15.24
CA SER A 26 -5.07 2.64 13.89
C SER A 26 -4.51 3.72 12.95
N GLY A 27 -4.93 4.98 13.12
CA GLY A 27 -4.39 6.10 12.35
C GLY A 27 -2.97 6.51 12.74
N LEU A 28 -2.52 6.13 13.94
CA LEU A 28 -1.16 6.40 14.43
C LEU A 28 -0.21 5.22 14.20
N MET A 29 -0.73 4.02 14.01
CA MET A 29 0.05 2.82 13.73
C MET A 29 0.10 2.60 12.22
N ASP A 30 1.26 2.20 11.70
CA ASP A 30 1.44 1.84 10.29
C ASP A 30 0.66 0.54 9.98
N VAL A 31 -0.63 0.67 9.72
CA VAL A 31 -1.51 -0.45 9.36
C VAL A 31 -1.57 -0.56 7.85
N SER A 32 -1.49 -1.77 7.33
CA SER A 32 -1.70 -2.06 5.90
C SER A 32 -3.12 -1.68 5.46
N VAL A 33 -3.31 -1.47 4.16
CA VAL A 33 -4.65 -1.33 3.57
C VAL A 33 -5.48 -2.61 3.82
N PRO A 34 -6.82 -2.51 3.81
CA PRO A 34 -7.68 -3.69 3.90
C PRO A 34 -7.38 -4.72 2.81
N ASP A 35 -7.55 -6.00 3.12
CA ASP A 35 -7.25 -7.11 2.20
C ASP A 35 -7.99 -6.99 0.86
N GLU A 36 -9.22 -6.47 0.85
CA GLU A 36 -9.98 -6.20 -0.38
C GLU A 36 -9.27 -5.20 -1.30
N LYS A 37 -8.71 -4.14 -0.74
CA LYS A 37 -7.95 -3.14 -1.49
C LYS A 37 -6.62 -3.70 -1.98
N LEU A 38 -5.96 -4.50 -1.18
CA LEU A 38 -4.75 -5.21 -1.58
C LEU A 38 -5.02 -6.14 -2.77
N ALA A 39 -6.13 -6.88 -2.73
CA ALA A 39 -6.55 -7.75 -3.83
C ALA A 39 -6.83 -6.96 -5.13
N GLU A 40 -7.44 -5.78 -5.04
CA GLU A 40 -7.66 -4.88 -6.19
C GLU A 40 -6.32 -4.42 -6.80
N ILE A 41 -5.35 -4.05 -5.97
CA ILE A 41 -4.00 -3.67 -6.42
C ILE A 41 -3.32 -4.86 -7.11
N GLU A 42 -3.34 -6.04 -6.50
CA GLU A 42 -2.74 -7.24 -7.08
C GLU A 42 -3.38 -7.64 -8.41
N ALA A 43 -4.70 -7.50 -8.55
CA ALA A 43 -5.41 -7.75 -9.80
C ALA A 43 -4.99 -6.76 -10.90
N LEU A 44 -4.80 -5.49 -10.56
CA LEU A 44 -4.28 -4.48 -11.46
C LEU A 44 -2.86 -4.81 -11.93
N LEU A 45 -1.97 -5.15 -10.99
CA LEU A 45 -0.58 -5.51 -11.30
C LEU A 45 -0.51 -6.78 -12.18
N ALA A 46 -1.42 -7.73 -11.96
CA ALA A 46 -1.50 -8.92 -12.81
C ALA A 46 -1.79 -8.58 -14.28
N GLN A 47 -2.58 -7.55 -14.57
CA GLN A 47 -2.81 -7.07 -15.93
C GLN A 47 -1.53 -6.50 -16.56
N TYR A 48 -0.75 -5.75 -15.79
CA TYR A 48 0.54 -5.22 -16.25
C TYR A 48 1.58 -6.31 -16.51
N ARG A 49 1.57 -7.39 -15.72
CA ARG A 49 2.46 -8.55 -15.93
C ARG A 49 2.27 -9.18 -17.30
N THR A 50 1.08 -9.15 -17.87
CA THR A 50 0.83 -9.64 -19.22
C THR A 50 1.54 -8.84 -20.31
N GLN A 51 2.03 -7.67 -19.98
CA GLN A 51 2.75 -6.76 -20.90
C GLN A 51 4.28 -6.82 -20.73
N GLY A 52 4.79 -7.79 -19.99
CA GLY A 52 6.22 -8.03 -19.83
C GLY A 52 6.87 -7.29 -18.65
N LEU A 53 6.07 -6.68 -17.76
CA LEU A 53 6.54 -6.12 -16.51
C LEU A 53 6.43 -7.15 -15.38
N ASP A 54 7.17 -6.94 -14.30
CA ASP A 54 6.98 -7.68 -13.07
C ASP A 54 7.06 -6.73 -11.88
N PHE A 55 6.63 -7.21 -10.70
CA PHE A 55 6.52 -6.39 -9.51
C PHE A 55 6.91 -7.21 -8.27
N HIS A 56 7.57 -6.54 -7.35
CA HIS A 56 7.82 -7.09 -6.02
C HIS A 56 7.87 -5.98 -4.96
N ALA A 57 8.08 -6.36 -3.72
CA ALA A 57 8.20 -5.46 -2.58
C ALA A 57 7.01 -4.48 -2.45
N LEU A 58 5.80 -4.92 -2.84
CA LEU A 58 4.59 -4.14 -2.62
C LEU A 58 4.36 -3.97 -1.12
N ARG A 59 4.32 -2.72 -0.67
CA ARG A 59 4.06 -2.35 0.72
C ARG A 59 3.03 -1.25 0.77
N THR A 60 2.12 -1.37 1.71
CA THR A 60 1.10 -0.37 1.96
C THR A 60 1.08 0.00 3.43
N ARG A 61 0.84 1.26 3.72
CA ARG A 61 0.61 1.73 5.09
C ARG A 61 -0.41 2.86 5.09
N GLN A 62 -1.18 2.94 6.14
CA GLN A 62 -2.11 4.03 6.39
C GLN A 62 -1.57 4.91 7.50
N SER A 63 -1.55 6.21 7.26
CA SER A 63 -1.20 7.22 8.26
C SER A 63 -2.29 8.28 8.28
N GLY A 64 -3.13 8.25 9.30
CA GLY A 64 -4.34 9.07 9.36
C GLY A 64 -5.29 8.78 8.22
N SER A 65 -5.64 9.79 7.43
CA SER A 65 -6.50 9.67 6.24
C SER A 65 -5.75 9.36 4.96
N ARG A 66 -4.42 9.29 4.99
CA ARG A 66 -3.58 9.09 3.81
C ARG A 66 -3.05 7.66 3.74
N THR A 67 -3.07 7.10 2.54
CA THR A 67 -2.49 5.80 2.25
C THR A 67 -1.19 5.98 1.47
N PHE A 68 -0.14 5.27 1.86
CA PHE A 68 1.13 5.22 1.15
C PHE A 68 1.32 3.84 0.56
N VAL A 69 1.71 3.80 -0.70
CA VAL A 69 2.01 2.58 -1.43
C VAL A 69 3.41 2.69 -2.00
N THR A 70 4.22 1.70 -1.78
CA THR A 70 5.53 1.57 -2.42
C THR A 70 5.64 0.21 -3.09
N LEU A 71 6.24 0.16 -4.26
CA LEU A 71 6.53 -1.09 -4.94
C LEU A 71 7.71 -0.94 -5.89
N HIS A 72 8.34 -2.05 -6.20
CA HIS A 72 9.36 -2.13 -7.23
C HIS A 72 8.72 -2.57 -8.54
N VAL A 73 9.04 -1.87 -9.61
CA VAL A 73 8.57 -2.15 -10.97
C VAL A 73 9.76 -2.66 -11.78
N LEU A 74 9.69 -3.92 -12.18
CA LEU A 74 10.72 -4.56 -12.96
C LEU A 74 10.37 -4.43 -14.44
N VAL A 75 11.28 -3.84 -15.20
CA VAL A 75 11.14 -3.60 -16.63
C VAL A 75 12.33 -4.18 -17.39
N PRO A 76 12.19 -4.48 -18.69
CA PRO A 76 13.34 -4.89 -19.51
C PRO A 76 14.50 -3.89 -19.37
N GLY A 77 15.70 -4.39 -19.14
CA GLY A 77 16.87 -3.56 -18.88
C GLY A 77 17.37 -2.75 -20.08
N ASP A 78 16.89 -3.06 -21.29
CA ASP A 78 17.16 -2.31 -22.51
C ASP A 78 16.21 -1.11 -22.74
N TRP A 79 15.24 -0.93 -21.88
CA TRP A 79 14.37 0.25 -21.93
C TRP A 79 15.13 1.52 -21.55
N THR A 80 14.76 2.61 -22.21
CA THR A 80 15.27 3.92 -21.79
C THR A 80 14.66 4.32 -20.46
N VAL A 81 15.34 5.20 -19.72
CA VAL A 81 14.80 5.79 -18.49
C VAL A 81 13.43 6.41 -18.74
N LYS A 82 13.24 7.06 -19.91
CA LYS A 82 11.95 7.64 -20.26
C LYS A 82 10.85 6.60 -20.40
N GLN A 83 11.12 5.49 -21.07
CA GLN A 83 10.13 4.41 -21.22
C GLN A 83 9.75 3.82 -19.87
N GLY A 84 10.73 3.53 -19.01
CA GLY A 84 10.48 3.04 -17.66
C GLY A 84 9.66 4.03 -16.84
N HIS A 85 10.02 5.31 -16.89
CA HIS A 85 9.29 6.37 -16.18
C HIS A 85 7.83 6.48 -16.65
N ASP A 86 7.58 6.48 -17.95
CA ASP A 86 6.22 6.60 -18.49
C ASP A 86 5.32 5.43 -18.04
N TRP A 87 5.88 4.23 -17.89
CA TRP A 87 5.16 3.08 -17.34
C TRP A 87 4.95 3.19 -15.83
N ALA A 88 5.96 3.63 -15.08
CA ALA A 88 5.86 3.86 -13.64
C ALA A 88 4.75 4.88 -13.32
N GLU A 89 4.73 6.02 -13.99
CA GLU A 89 3.69 7.06 -13.85
C GLU A 89 2.27 6.49 -14.09
N ARG A 90 2.11 5.67 -15.13
CA ARG A 90 0.82 5.04 -15.43
C ARG A 90 0.37 4.11 -14.31
N ILE A 91 1.28 3.28 -13.81
CA ILE A 91 1.01 2.35 -12.70
C ILE A 91 0.66 3.12 -11.43
N GLU A 92 1.41 4.18 -11.10
CA GLU A 92 1.14 5.04 -9.95
C GLU A 92 -0.24 5.70 -10.02
N LEU A 93 -0.62 6.20 -11.20
CA LEU A 93 -1.95 6.77 -11.42
C LEU A 93 -3.06 5.73 -11.27
N ASP A 94 -2.89 4.55 -11.85
CA ASP A 94 -3.89 3.49 -11.78
C ASP A 94 -4.08 2.96 -10.36
N ILE A 95 -3.00 2.77 -9.60
CA ILE A 95 -3.07 2.42 -8.17
C ILE A 95 -3.72 3.56 -7.39
N GLY A 96 -3.34 4.80 -7.67
CA GLY A 96 -3.89 5.99 -7.01
C GLY A 96 -5.40 6.13 -7.20
N ASN A 97 -5.93 5.70 -8.35
CA ASN A 97 -7.37 5.70 -8.63
C ASN A 97 -8.14 4.61 -7.84
N LEU A 98 -7.48 3.56 -7.38
CA LEU A 98 -8.09 2.55 -6.51
C LEU A 98 -8.16 2.98 -5.04
N LEU A 99 -7.32 3.92 -4.63
CA LEU A 99 -7.12 4.31 -3.23
C LEU A 99 -7.36 5.80 -3.05
N PHE A 100 -8.34 6.12 -2.21
CA PHE A 100 -8.61 7.52 -1.86
C PHE A 100 -7.49 8.11 -1.01
N HIS A 101 -7.07 9.35 -1.30
CA HIS A 101 -5.98 10.06 -0.61
C HIS A 101 -4.70 9.23 -0.51
N SER A 102 -4.25 8.68 -1.62
CA SER A 102 -3.03 7.87 -1.67
C SER A 102 -1.84 8.65 -2.23
N HIS A 103 -0.66 8.19 -1.84
CA HIS A 103 0.61 8.55 -2.44
C HIS A 103 1.32 7.25 -2.84
N VAL A 104 1.57 7.08 -4.11
CA VAL A 104 2.21 5.89 -4.67
C VAL A 104 3.61 6.25 -5.11
N THR A 105 4.58 5.45 -4.74
CA THR A 105 5.98 5.61 -5.13
C THR A 105 6.48 4.32 -5.71
N THR A 106 7.10 4.37 -6.87
CA THR A 106 7.70 3.22 -7.55
C THR A 106 9.22 3.32 -7.57
N HIS A 107 9.86 2.17 -7.55
CA HIS A 107 11.29 2.02 -7.79
C HIS A 107 11.49 1.14 -9.03
N LEU A 108 12.12 1.70 -10.07
CA LEU A 108 12.37 0.98 -11.32
C LEU A 108 13.62 0.11 -11.20
N GLU A 109 13.49 -1.14 -11.62
CA GLU A 109 14.58 -2.11 -11.61
C GLU A 109 14.60 -2.90 -12.93
N PRO A 110 15.78 -3.28 -13.44
CA PRO A 110 15.86 -4.16 -14.60
C PRO A 110 15.50 -5.60 -14.22
N LEU A 111 14.69 -6.27 -15.05
CA LEU A 111 14.25 -7.66 -14.85
C LEU A 111 15.41 -8.64 -14.76
N GLU A 112 16.48 -8.40 -15.53
CA GLU A 112 17.60 -9.31 -15.72
C GLU A 112 18.71 -9.14 -14.67
N ASP A 113 18.65 -8.09 -13.85
CA ASP A 113 19.66 -7.83 -12.84
C ASP A 113 19.43 -8.67 -11.58
N PRO A 114 20.38 -9.52 -11.17
CA PRO A 114 20.28 -10.26 -9.91
C PRO A 114 20.13 -9.36 -8.67
N LEU A 115 20.63 -8.14 -8.71
CA LEU A 115 20.50 -7.17 -7.61
C LEU A 115 19.05 -6.74 -7.39
N SER A 116 18.24 -6.74 -8.45
CA SER A 116 16.81 -6.46 -8.36
C SER A 116 16.08 -7.46 -7.45
N MET A 117 16.49 -8.74 -7.48
CA MET A 117 15.91 -9.79 -6.63
C MET A 117 16.42 -9.73 -5.19
N ALA A 118 17.60 -9.19 -4.95
CA ALA A 118 18.17 -9.04 -3.61
C ALA A 118 17.50 -7.95 -2.77
N ASP A 119 16.72 -7.08 -3.39
CA ASP A 119 16.07 -5.93 -2.76
C ASP A 119 14.60 -6.17 -2.35
N GLN A 120 14.17 -7.42 -2.30
CA GLN A 120 12.80 -7.77 -1.89
C GLN A 120 12.58 -7.67 -0.38
N ALA A 121 13.61 -7.94 0.41
CA ALA A 121 13.53 -7.91 1.86
C ALA A 121 13.64 -6.48 2.41
N LEU A 122 13.07 -6.25 3.61
CA LEU A 122 13.23 -4.98 4.32
C LEU A 122 14.68 -4.74 4.72
N ASP A 123 15.36 -5.81 5.13
CA ASP A 123 16.76 -5.78 5.52
C ASP A 123 17.60 -6.29 4.36
N ARG A 124 18.31 -5.39 3.70
CA ARG A 124 19.25 -5.74 2.65
C ARG A 124 20.52 -6.29 3.29
N PRO A 125 20.98 -7.50 2.93
CA PRO A 125 22.27 -8.00 3.41
C PRO A 125 23.37 -7.00 3.04
N LEU A 126 24.15 -6.58 4.03
CA LEU A 126 25.33 -5.77 3.76
C LEU A 126 26.31 -6.61 2.93
N ALA A 127 26.77 -6.08 1.81
CA ALA A 127 27.84 -6.70 1.05
C ALA A 127 29.08 -6.78 1.94
N GLN A 128 29.57 -8.01 2.17
CA GLN A 128 30.86 -8.26 2.84
C GLN A 128 32.03 -8.01 1.88
#